data_5e3f65c955af5f6e0a451f8e12a573f6
#
_entry.id   5e3f65c955af5f6e0a451f8e12a573f6
#
_cell.length_a   1.000
_cell.length_b   1.000
_cell.length_c   1.000
_cell.angle_alpha   90.00
_cell.angle_beta   90.00
_cell.angle_gamma   90.00
#
_symmetry.space_group_name_H-M   'P 1'
#
loop_
_entity.id
_entity.type
_entity.pdbx_description
1 polymer ?
#
loop_
_entity_poly.entity_id
_entity_poly.type
_entity_poly.pdbx_seq_one_letter_code
_entity_poly.pdbx_strand_id
1 'polypeptide(L)'
;MPSPFFIDRLRPIQISNLDIRSYREGRAQFSRDEWIALLLRSMGLEPTHPYFTHRRKLLYLSRLIPLVEKNYNLIELGPRGTGKSFVYQQVSPYCHLVSGGQTSAPQMFVNLSSGARGLVCLWDTVAFDEAAGE
;
A
#
# COMPACT_ATOMS: atom_id res chain seq x y z
N MET A 1 7.54 -38.70 -5.66
CA MET A 1 7.46 -37.72 -6.78
C MET A 1 7.30 -36.36 -6.19
N PRO A 2 8.03 -35.31 -6.63
CA PRO A 2 7.78 -33.97 -6.16
C PRO A 2 6.36 -33.55 -6.55
N SER A 3 5.65 -32.88 -5.65
CA SER A 3 4.32 -32.35 -5.95
C SER A 3 4.45 -31.34 -7.10
N PRO A 4 3.65 -31.48 -8.19
CA PRO A 4 3.69 -30.54 -9.30
C PRO A 4 3.08 -29.17 -8.95
N PHE A 5 2.49 -29.04 -7.76
CA PHE A 5 1.84 -27.83 -7.30
C PHE A 5 2.49 -27.33 -6.01
N PHE A 6 2.80 -26.06 -5.95
CA PHE A 6 3.25 -25.38 -4.74
C PHE A 6 2.55 -24.01 -4.65
N ILE A 7 2.42 -23.51 -3.43
CA ILE A 7 1.87 -22.18 -3.20
C ILE A 7 3.01 -21.18 -3.41
N ASP A 8 2.96 -20.43 -4.50
CA ASP A 8 3.93 -19.36 -4.80
C ASP A 8 3.69 -18.13 -3.94
N ARG A 9 2.42 -17.76 -3.76
CA ARG A 9 2.06 -16.57 -2.97
C ARG A 9 0.71 -16.74 -2.28
N LEU A 10 0.68 -16.42 -1.00
CA LEU A 10 -0.56 -16.29 -0.23
C LEU A 10 -0.88 -14.81 -0.03
N ARG A 11 -2.00 -14.37 -0.53
CA ARG A 11 -2.53 -13.02 -0.24
C ARG A 11 -3.78 -13.14 0.61
N PRO A 12 -3.88 -12.40 1.73
CA PRO A 12 -5.13 -12.35 2.48
C PRO A 12 -6.21 -11.72 1.61
N ILE A 13 -7.37 -12.38 1.54
CA ILE A 13 -8.56 -11.81 0.90
C ILE A 13 -9.29 -11.00 1.96
N GLN A 14 -9.73 -9.81 1.60
CA GLN A 14 -10.53 -9.00 2.51
C GLN A 14 -11.82 -9.72 2.88
N ILE A 15 -12.16 -9.67 4.17
CA ILE A 15 -13.41 -10.23 4.68
C ILE A 15 -14.56 -9.40 4.09
N SER A 16 -15.56 -10.07 3.53
CA SER A 16 -16.73 -9.45 2.90
C SER A 16 -17.61 -8.67 3.89
N ASN A 17 -17.46 -8.94 5.17
CA ASN A 17 -18.23 -8.29 6.24
C ASN A 17 -17.27 -7.77 7.32
N LEU A 18 -16.96 -6.46 7.25
CA LEU A 18 -16.13 -5.78 8.23
C LEU A 18 -17.02 -5.27 9.37
N ASP A 19 -16.90 -5.84 10.57
CA ASP A 19 -17.51 -5.30 11.77
C ASP A 19 -16.67 -4.14 12.32
N ILE A 20 -17.05 -2.92 11.94
CA ILE A 20 -16.40 -1.70 12.39
C ILE A 20 -16.49 -1.53 13.91
N ARG A 21 -17.54 -2.04 14.56
CA ARG A 21 -17.72 -1.94 16.02
C ARG A 21 -16.65 -2.78 16.73
N SER A 22 -16.54 -4.06 16.38
CA SER A 22 -15.48 -4.93 16.91
C SER A 22 -14.08 -4.38 16.64
N TYR A 23 -13.85 -3.81 15.46
CA TYR A 23 -12.59 -3.17 15.13
C TYR A 23 -12.27 -1.98 16.06
N ARG A 24 -13.25 -1.11 16.35
CA ARG A 24 -13.07 0.04 17.24
C ARG A 24 -12.84 -0.40 18.68
N GLU A 25 -13.56 -1.40 19.15
CA GLU A 25 -13.38 -1.99 20.48
C GLU A 25 -11.97 -2.59 20.61
N GLY A 26 -11.52 -3.35 19.63
CA GLY A 26 -10.16 -3.86 19.56
C GLY A 26 -9.11 -2.75 19.54
N ARG A 27 -9.32 -1.70 18.72
CA ARG A 27 -8.41 -0.55 18.65
C ARG A 27 -8.28 0.17 19.99
N ALA A 28 -9.36 0.28 20.73
CA ALA A 28 -9.40 0.98 22.03
C ALA A 28 -8.54 0.30 23.12
N GLN A 29 -8.20 -1.00 22.93
CA GLN A 29 -7.34 -1.74 23.85
C GLN A 29 -5.84 -1.42 23.67
N PHE A 30 -5.47 -0.78 22.57
CA PHE A 30 -4.09 -0.40 22.29
C PHE A 30 -3.82 1.04 22.66
N SER A 31 -2.72 1.30 23.32
CA SER A 31 -2.14 2.64 23.41
C SER A 31 -1.74 3.16 22.03
N ARG A 32 -1.47 4.45 21.92
CA ARG A 32 -1.02 5.05 20.66
C ARG A 32 0.27 4.40 20.13
N ASP A 33 1.24 4.16 21.02
CA ASP A 33 2.54 3.63 20.62
C ASP A 33 2.46 2.15 20.22
N GLU A 34 1.65 1.36 20.90
CA GLU A 34 1.37 -0.02 20.53
C GLU A 34 0.67 -0.10 19.16
N TRP A 35 -0.26 0.81 18.90
CA TRP A 35 -0.93 0.87 17.59
C TRP A 35 0.02 1.26 16.47
N ILE A 36 0.90 2.25 16.69
CA ILE A 36 1.98 2.59 15.76
C ILE A 36 2.87 1.38 15.49
N ALA A 37 3.25 0.64 16.53
CA ALA A 37 4.07 -0.55 16.41
C ALA A 37 3.35 -1.66 15.61
N LEU A 38 2.06 -1.88 15.85
CA LEU A 38 1.25 -2.83 15.11
C LEU A 38 1.21 -2.49 13.61
N LEU A 39 0.93 -1.23 13.27
CA LEU A 39 0.89 -0.78 11.88
C LEU A 39 2.24 -0.94 11.17
N LEU A 40 3.35 -0.62 11.85
CA LEU A 40 4.69 -0.81 11.27
C LEU A 40 4.99 -2.30 11.04
N ARG A 41 4.62 -3.18 11.97
CA ARG A 41 4.77 -4.63 11.79
C ARG A 41 3.93 -5.17 10.63
N SER A 42 2.72 -4.64 10.43
CA SER A 42 1.90 -5.02 9.26
C SER A 42 2.51 -4.58 7.92
N MET A 43 3.41 -3.60 7.95
CA MET A 43 4.24 -3.21 6.81
C MET A 43 5.55 -4.03 6.68
N GLY A 44 5.76 -5.05 7.52
CA GLY A 44 6.97 -5.85 7.55
C GLY A 44 8.17 -5.19 8.24
N LEU A 45 7.94 -4.18 9.09
CA LEU A 45 9.00 -3.42 9.78
C LEU A 45 9.04 -3.79 11.27
N GLU A 46 10.25 -3.78 11.86
CA GLU A 46 10.42 -4.01 13.31
C GLU A 46 10.58 -2.68 14.05
N PRO A 47 9.53 -2.20 14.73
CA PRO A 47 9.50 -0.87 15.33
C PRO A 47 10.40 -0.70 16.56
N THR A 48 10.89 -1.80 17.16
CA THR A 48 11.80 -1.77 18.31
C THR A 48 13.26 -1.59 17.92
N HIS A 49 13.58 -1.78 16.64
CA HIS A 49 14.94 -1.59 16.15
C HIS A 49 15.41 -0.14 16.38
N PRO A 50 16.63 0.11 16.86
CA PRO A 50 17.14 1.46 17.17
C PRO A 50 17.07 2.47 16.02
N TYR A 51 17.02 1.99 14.79
CA TYR A 51 16.80 2.82 13.60
C TYR A 51 15.48 3.60 13.66
N PHE A 52 14.42 3.03 14.28
CA PHE A 52 13.08 3.61 14.29
C PHE A 52 12.89 4.59 15.44
N THR A 53 13.45 5.80 15.30
CA THR A 53 13.05 6.93 16.14
C THR A 53 11.57 7.26 15.95
N HIS A 54 10.95 7.96 16.90
CA HIS A 54 9.53 8.35 16.78
C HIS A 54 9.22 9.06 15.45
N ARG A 55 10.06 10.00 15.03
CA ARG A 55 9.92 10.70 13.74
C ARG A 55 9.95 9.74 12.55
N ARG A 56 10.88 8.78 12.55
CA ARG A 56 10.98 7.79 11.46
C ARG A 56 9.76 6.90 11.41
N LYS A 57 9.23 6.46 12.55
CA LYS A 57 7.97 5.69 12.62
C LYS A 57 6.84 6.44 11.92
N LEU A 58 6.65 7.72 12.21
CA LEU A 58 5.62 8.54 11.57
C LEU A 58 5.86 8.74 10.07
N LEU A 59 7.11 8.93 9.64
CA LEU A 59 7.45 9.02 8.21
C LEU A 59 7.13 7.73 7.44
N TYR A 60 7.39 6.56 8.04
CA TYR A 60 7.00 5.30 7.41
C TYR A 60 5.49 5.12 7.37
N LEU A 61 4.78 5.51 8.42
CA LEU A 61 3.31 5.46 8.45
C LEU A 61 2.66 6.43 7.46
N SER A 62 3.30 7.54 7.10
CA SER A 62 2.75 8.46 6.11
C SER A 62 2.57 7.80 4.72
N ARG A 63 3.28 6.72 4.42
CA ARG A 63 3.09 5.91 3.21
C ARG A 63 1.72 5.24 3.14
N LEU A 64 1.05 5.05 4.28
CA LEU A 64 -0.29 4.46 4.35
C LEU A 64 -1.40 5.48 4.08
N ILE A 65 -1.12 6.78 4.14
CA ILE A 65 -2.12 7.83 4.00
C ILE A 65 -2.86 7.73 2.65
N PRO A 66 -2.17 7.58 1.50
CA PRO A 66 -2.86 7.44 0.21
C PRO A 66 -3.78 6.22 0.09
N LEU A 67 -3.60 5.21 0.97
CA LEU A 67 -4.44 4.01 0.99
C LEU A 67 -5.76 4.21 1.77
N VAL A 68 -5.87 5.27 2.57
CA VAL A 68 -6.99 5.50 3.49
C VAL A 68 -7.65 6.87 3.32
N GLU A 69 -6.93 7.85 2.77
CA GLU A 69 -7.43 9.21 2.57
C GLU A 69 -7.79 9.46 1.11
N LYS A 70 -9.01 9.93 0.90
CA LYS A 70 -9.51 10.24 -0.43
C LYS A 70 -8.79 11.44 -1.05
N ASN A 71 -8.37 11.31 -2.30
CA ASN A 71 -7.71 12.37 -3.08
C ASN A 71 -6.38 12.86 -2.46
N TYR A 72 -5.70 12.00 -1.72
CA TYR A 72 -4.39 12.31 -1.16
C TYR A 72 -3.28 11.88 -2.11
N ASN A 73 -2.47 12.84 -2.55
CA ASN A 73 -1.33 12.60 -3.42
C ASN A 73 -0.04 12.70 -2.61
N LEU A 74 0.82 11.68 -2.74
CA LEU A 74 2.12 11.61 -2.06
C LEU A 74 3.23 11.40 -3.08
N ILE A 75 4.29 12.19 -2.96
CA ILE A 75 5.53 11.96 -3.69
C ILE A 75 6.61 11.65 -2.65
N GLU A 76 7.23 10.49 -2.78
CA GLU A 76 8.32 10.07 -1.91
C GLU A 76 9.63 9.98 -2.69
N LEU A 77 10.59 10.83 -2.32
CA LEU A 77 11.95 10.81 -2.85
C LEU A 77 12.87 10.13 -1.83
N GLY A 78 13.75 9.27 -2.32
CA GLY A 78 14.71 8.59 -1.45
C GLY A 78 15.44 7.46 -2.16
N PRO A 79 16.50 6.92 -1.54
CA PRO A 79 17.34 5.90 -2.13
C PRO A 79 16.56 4.61 -2.41
N ARG A 80 17.12 3.79 -3.30
CA ARG A 80 16.60 2.45 -3.59
C ARG A 80 16.70 1.54 -2.36
N GLY A 81 15.85 0.51 -2.28
CA GLY A 81 15.89 -0.47 -1.20
C GLY A 81 15.27 -0.06 0.12
N THR A 82 14.60 1.10 0.20
CA THR A 82 13.93 1.58 1.43
C THR A 82 12.48 1.11 1.58
N GLY A 83 12.03 0.17 0.74
CA GLY A 83 10.69 -0.42 0.81
C GLY A 83 9.55 0.49 0.37
N LYS A 84 9.83 1.55 -0.43
CA LYS A 84 8.77 2.46 -0.93
C LYS A 84 7.71 1.71 -1.71
N SER A 85 8.11 1.04 -2.78
CA SER A 85 7.22 0.30 -3.68
C SER A 85 6.59 -0.92 -3.02
N PHE A 86 7.29 -1.54 -2.06
CA PHE A 86 6.81 -2.71 -1.32
C PHE A 86 5.48 -2.46 -0.62
N VAL A 87 5.31 -1.29 0.00
CA VAL A 87 4.07 -0.94 0.70
C VAL A 87 2.87 -0.98 -0.26
N TYR A 88 3.03 -0.40 -1.44
CA TYR A 88 1.96 -0.34 -2.44
C TYR A 88 1.72 -1.67 -3.16
N GLN A 89 2.68 -2.60 -3.11
CA GLN A 89 2.52 -3.95 -3.68
C GLN A 89 1.91 -4.95 -2.71
N GLN A 90 2.16 -4.81 -1.40
CA GLN A 90 1.90 -5.88 -0.44
C GLN A 90 0.88 -5.53 0.65
N VAL A 91 0.71 -4.25 1.00
CA VAL A 91 -0.11 -3.86 2.15
C VAL A 91 -1.60 -3.81 1.81
N SER A 92 -1.96 -3.40 0.59
CA SER A 92 -3.37 -3.33 0.17
C SER A 92 -3.61 -4.07 -1.14
N PRO A 93 -4.66 -4.89 -1.23
CA PRO A 93 -5.08 -5.51 -2.49
C PRO A 93 -5.73 -4.51 -3.46
N TYR A 94 -6.08 -3.32 -3.01
CA TYR A 94 -6.74 -2.26 -3.79
C TYR A 94 -5.77 -1.21 -4.33
N CYS A 95 -4.49 -1.47 -4.23
CA CYS A 95 -3.44 -0.62 -4.79
C CYS A 95 -2.86 -1.24 -6.05
N HIS A 96 -2.68 -0.43 -7.08
CA HIS A 96 -2.00 -0.82 -8.31
C HIS A 96 -0.68 -0.07 -8.44
N LEU A 97 0.43 -0.81 -8.55
CA LEU A 97 1.75 -0.23 -8.80
C LEU A 97 2.08 -0.31 -10.28
N VAL A 98 2.27 0.85 -10.89
CA VAL A 98 2.82 0.99 -12.24
C VAL A 98 4.34 1.10 -12.12
N SER A 99 5.04 0.10 -12.64
CA SER A 99 6.50 0.02 -12.59
C SER A 99 7.07 0.36 -13.95
N GLY A 100 7.94 1.36 -14.01
CA GLY A 100 8.69 1.76 -15.20
C GLY A 100 7.84 2.19 -16.40
N GLY A 101 8.10 3.36 -16.94
CA GLY A 101 7.50 3.81 -18.19
C GLY A 101 6.44 4.89 -18.07
N GLN A 102 6.00 5.36 -19.21
CA GLN A 102 4.99 6.40 -19.34
C GLN A 102 3.60 5.77 -19.41
N THR A 103 2.72 6.17 -18.52
CA THR A 103 1.31 5.79 -18.57
C THR A 103 0.54 6.81 -19.39
N SER A 104 -0.18 6.37 -20.40
CA SER A 104 -0.99 7.26 -21.24
C SER A 104 -2.27 7.72 -20.52
N ALA A 105 -2.79 8.89 -20.89
CA ALA A 105 -4.04 9.39 -20.36
C ALA A 105 -5.23 8.39 -20.52
N PRO A 106 -5.41 7.70 -21.66
CA PRO A 106 -6.42 6.65 -21.78
C PRO A 106 -6.26 5.47 -20.83
N GLN A 107 -5.02 5.09 -20.50
CA GLN A 107 -4.77 4.03 -19.51
C GLN A 107 -5.07 4.49 -18.08
N MET A 108 -4.82 5.76 -17.79
CA MET A 108 -5.10 6.33 -16.47
C MET A 108 -6.57 6.57 -16.21
N PHE A 109 -7.28 7.17 -17.16
CA PHE A 109 -8.64 7.68 -16.97
C PHE A 109 -9.69 6.88 -17.73
N VAL A 110 -9.92 7.19 -18.98
CA VAL A 110 -10.90 6.52 -19.85
C VAL A 110 -10.36 6.45 -21.27
N ASN A 111 -10.45 5.30 -21.87
CA ASN A 111 -10.20 5.15 -23.29
C ASN A 111 -11.42 5.61 -24.08
N LEU A 112 -11.35 6.76 -24.72
CA LEU A 112 -12.47 7.37 -25.44
C LEU A 112 -12.95 6.54 -26.65
N SER A 113 -12.08 5.72 -27.24
CA SER A 113 -12.42 4.87 -28.38
C SER A 113 -13.23 3.64 -27.98
N SER A 114 -12.88 3.02 -26.83
CA SER A 114 -13.52 1.79 -26.36
C SER A 114 -14.51 2.00 -25.21
N GLY A 115 -14.50 3.17 -24.56
CA GLY A 115 -15.24 3.44 -23.33
C GLY A 115 -14.70 2.72 -22.09
N ALA A 116 -13.56 2.05 -22.21
CA ALA A 116 -12.95 1.31 -21.09
C ALA A 116 -12.44 2.25 -20.00
N ARG A 117 -12.75 1.94 -18.75
CA ARG A 117 -12.28 2.68 -17.58
C ARG A 117 -10.79 2.41 -17.32
N GLY A 118 -10.05 3.47 -17.00
CA GLY A 118 -8.63 3.37 -16.69
C GLY A 118 -8.36 3.10 -15.20
N LEU A 119 -7.06 3.08 -14.85
CA LEU A 119 -6.57 2.65 -13.55
C LEU A 119 -7.20 3.41 -12.37
N VAL A 120 -7.33 4.73 -12.46
CA VAL A 120 -7.90 5.56 -11.38
C VAL A 120 -9.40 5.35 -11.14
N CYS A 121 -10.08 4.68 -12.07
CA CYS A 121 -11.50 4.30 -11.91
C CYS A 121 -11.67 2.89 -11.32
N LEU A 122 -10.60 2.08 -11.30
CA LEU A 122 -10.64 0.67 -10.91
C LEU A 122 -9.95 0.41 -9.58
N TRP A 123 -9.02 1.28 -9.19
CA TRP A 123 -8.17 1.10 -8.00
C TRP A 123 -8.32 2.27 -7.05
N ASP A 124 -8.29 1.99 -5.74
CA ASP A 124 -8.37 3.02 -4.71
C ASP A 124 -7.09 3.88 -4.67
N THR A 125 -5.95 3.25 -4.97
CA THR A 125 -4.66 3.92 -5.05
C THR A 125 -3.90 3.44 -6.28
N VAL A 126 -3.38 4.38 -7.06
CA VAL A 126 -2.44 4.11 -8.16
C VAL A 126 -1.09 4.71 -7.78
N ALA A 127 -0.08 3.85 -7.63
CA ALA A 127 1.27 4.25 -7.32
C ALA A 127 2.16 4.13 -8.57
N PHE A 128 3.13 5.02 -8.71
CA PHE A 128 4.13 4.98 -9.78
C PHE A 128 5.51 4.78 -9.17
N ASP A 129 6.23 3.78 -9.66
CA ASP A 129 7.62 3.57 -9.34
C ASP A 129 8.50 3.99 -10.51
N GLU A 130 9.59 4.68 -10.22
CA GLU A 130 10.50 5.22 -11.25
C GLU A 130 9.78 6.12 -12.30
N ALA A 131 8.89 7.00 -11.83
CA ALA A 131 8.12 7.89 -12.68
C ALA A 131 8.96 8.98 -13.40
N ALA A 132 10.21 9.18 -13.01
CA ALA A 132 11.14 10.03 -13.71
C ALA A 132 11.72 9.26 -14.91
N GLY A 133 11.15 9.46 -16.08
CA GLY A 133 11.80 9.11 -17.32
C GLY A 133 13.14 9.86 -17.46
N GLU A 134 14.09 9.20 -18.11
CA GLU A 134 15.34 9.82 -18.56
C GLU A 134 15.07 11.04 -19.42
#